data_7eb252b3562adb60fcc5ede0f6988874
#
_entry.id   7eb252b3562adb60fcc5ede0f6988874
#
_cell.length_a   1.000
_cell.length_b   1.000
_cell.length_c   1.000
_cell.angle_alpha   90.00
_cell.angle_beta   90.00
_cell.angle_gamma   90.00
#
_symmetry.space_group_name_H-M   'P 1'
#
loop_
_entity.id
_entity.type
_entity.pdbx_description
1 polymer ?
#
loop_
_entity_poly.entity_id
_entity_poly.type
_entity_poly.pdbx_seq_one_letter_code
_entity_poly.pdbx_strand_id
1 'polypeptide(L)'
;GRDTHGNFTVYSTRDCSVQRRNQKLVEEAPAPFLPDTVMEQLARYSRNLFEAVGYVGLGTCEFMVTEQGKVYFLEVNPRLQVEHTVSEEVCGLDLVREQLTIANGGELTVEHPIRGHSFELRLTCEDPAKNLTPSSGTLTALRWPSGPGIRVDSGVLEGDTISPKFDSMMG
;
A
#
# COMPACT_ATOMS: atom_id res chain seq x y z
N GLY A 1 -1.09 8.68 8.76
CA GLY A 1 -1.64 10.01 8.43
C GLY A 1 -1.45 11.03 9.54
N ARG A 2 -1.28 12.27 9.14
CA ARG A 2 -1.28 13.42 10.07
C ARG A 2 -2.01 14.60 9.43
N ASP A 3 -2.89 15.26 10.21
CA ASP A 3 -3.61 16.45 9.74
C ASP A 3 -2.97 17.77 10.23
N THR A 4 -3.55 18.89 9.85
CA THR A 4 -3.10 20.23 10.26
C THR A 4 -3.39 20.54 11.74
N HIS A 5 -4.27 19.77 12.38
CA HIS A 5 -4.63 19.91 13.80
C HIS A 5 -3.67 19.14 14.72
N GLY A 6 -2.76 18.34 14.13
CA GLY A 6 -1.79 17.53 14.86
C GLY A 6 -2.26 16.12 15.21
N ASN A 7 -3.46 15.75 14.80
CA ASN A 7 -3.91 14.36 14.93
C ASN A 7 -3.02 13.45 14.07
N PHE A 8 -2.71 12.28 14.59
CA PHE A 8 -1.89 11.27 13.90
C PHE A 8 -2.47 9.87 14.14
N THR A 9 -2.50 9.08 13.08
CA THR A 9 -2.88 7.67 13.18
C THR A 9 -2.06 6.80 12.25
N VAL A 10 -1.98 5.49 12.55
CA VAL A 10 -1.46 4.44 11.67
C VAL A 10 -2.65 3.59 11.24
N TYR A 11 -3.04 3.67 9.97
CA TYR A 11 -4.22 2.97 9.45
C TYR A 11 -4.06 1.46 9.42
N SER A 12 -2.86 0.96 9.13
CA SER A 12 -2.51 -0.47 9.21
C SER A 12 -1.00 -0.65 9.10
N THR A 13 -0.52 -1.81 9.52
CA THR A 13 0.78 -2.33 9.11
C THR A 13 0.61 -3.16 7.84
N ARG A 14 1.67 -3.27 7.04
CA ARG A 14 1.74 -4.14 5.85
C ARG A 14 3.02 -4.95 5.87
N ASP A 15 2.94 -6.18 5.38
CA ASP A 15 4.11 -6.95 4.97
C ASP A 15 4.24 -6.88 3.44
N CYS A 16 5.35 -6.32 2.99
CA CYS A 16 5.70 -6.17 1.58
C CYS A 16 6.99 -6.92 1.26
N SER A 17 7.29 -8.00 1.96
CA SER A 17 8.54 -8.76 1.82
C SER A 17 8.60 -9.57 0.53
N VAL A 18 7.45 -9.93 -0.04
CA VAL A 18 7.38 -10.68 -1.30
C VAL A 18 7.62 -9.76 -2.49
N GLN A 19 8.88 -9.73 -2.90
CA GLN A 19 9.36 -8.83 -3.95
C GLN A 19 10.13 -9.58 -5.03
N ARG A 20 10.14 -9.01 -6.23
CA ARG A 20 11.01 -9.43 -7.33
C ARG A 20 11.70 -8.20 -7.92
N ARG A 21 13.04 -8.22 -7.96
CA ARG A 21 13.85 -7.10 -8.46
C ARG A 21 13.50 -5.76 -7.80
N ASN A 22 13.30 -5.78 -6.49
CA ASN A 22 12.87 -4.63 -5.68
C ASN A 22 11.47 -4.08 -6.03
N GLN A 23 10.65 -4.84 -6.75
CA GLN A 23 9.24 -4.55 -6.96
C GLN A 23 8.38 -5.47 -6.08
N LYS A 24 7.49 -4.88 -5.33
CA LYS A 24 6.50 -5.58 -4.52
C LYS A 24 5.58 -6.37 -5.45
N LEU A 25 5.28 -7.61 -5.12
CA LEU A 25 4.40 -8.50 -5.89
C LEU A 25 3.15 -8.91 -5.10
N VAL A 26 3.33 -9.14 -3.81
CA VAL A 26 2.26 -9.49 -2.87
C VAL A 26 2.45 -8.64 -1.64
N GLU A 27 1.38 -8.00 -1.22
CA GLU A 27 1.30 -7.25 0.02
C GLU A 27 0.19 -7.80 0.90
N GLU A 28 0.44 -7.81 2.20
CA GLU A 28 -0.49 -8.33 3.20
C GLU A 28 -0.76 -7.29 4.29
N ALA A 29 -2.02 -7.14 4.69
CA ALA A 29 -2.41 -6.28 5.80
C ALA A 29 -3.40 -6.99 6.74
N PRO A 30 -3.28 -6.81 8.06
CA PRO A 30 -2.11 -6.25 8.75
C PRO A 30 -0.89 -7.17 8.58
N ALA A 31 0.32 -6.65 8.77
CA ALA A 31 1.54 -7.47 8.75
C ALA A 31 1.44 -8.59 9.79
N PRO A 32 1.62 -9.86 9.37
CA PRO A 32 1.43 -11.00 10.27
C PRO A 32 2.60 -11.13 11.26
N PHE A 33 2.35 -11.79 12.37
CA PHE A 33 3.36 -12.23 13.33
C PHE A 33 4.23 -11.12 13.97
N LEU A 34 3.84 -9.85 13.87
CA LEU A 34 4.52 -8.77 14.56
C LEU A 34 4.11 -8.75 16.04
N PRO A 35 5.07 -8.78 16.99
CA PRO A 35 4.79 -8.52 18.39
C PRO A 35 4.20 -7.12 18.62
N ASP A 36 3.29 -6.97 19.59
CA ASP A 36 2.68 -5.67 19.93
C ASP A 36 3.74 -4.59 20.22
N THR A 37 4.83 -4.95 20.89
CA THR A 37 5.94 -4.04 21.18
C THR A 37 6.62 -3.51 19.93
N VAL A 38 6.70 -4.32 18.87
CA VAL A 38 7.23 -3.89 17.56
C VAL A 38 6.22 -2.97 16.87
N MET A 39 4.94 -3.31 16.88
CA MET A 39 3.89 -2.47 16.30
C MET A 39 3.85 -1.08 16.95
N GLU A 40 3.92 -1.01 18.28
CA GLU A 40 4.02 0.25 19.03
C GLU A 40 5.27 1.04 18.65
N GLN A 41 6.40 0.36 18.46
CA GLN A 41 7.66 0.98 18.05
C GLN A 41 7.57 1.58 16.65
N LEU A 42 6.99 0.84 15.69
CA LEU A 42 6.76 1.31 14.32
C LEU A 42 5.86 2.55 14.31
N ALA A 43 4.76 2.51 15.06
CA ALA A 43 3.83 3.64 15.17
C ALA A 43 4.51 4.88 15.77
N ARG A 44 5.28 4.70 16.84
CA ARG A 44 6.05 5.78 17.49
C ARG A 44 7.09 6.37 16.55
N TYR A 45 7.84 5.56 15.81
CA TYR A 45 8.85 6.04 14.86
C TYR A 45 8.21 6.81 13.72
N SER A 46 7.11 6.30 13.18
CA SER A 46 6.36 6.98 12.12
C SER A 46 5.81 8.33 12.58
N ARG A 47 5.26 8.40 13.79
CA ARG A 47 4.81 9.66 14.39
C ARG A 47 5.97 10.66 14.51
N ASN A 48 7.08 10.25 15.09
CA ASN A 48 8.24 11.12 15.28
C ASN A 48 8.79 11.67 13.96
N LEU A 49 8.80 10.85 12.90
CA LEU A 49 9.23 11.28 11.57
C LEU A 49 8.29 12.36 11.01
N PHE A 50 6.98 12.13 11.07
CA PHE A 50 5.98 13.08 10.57
C PHE A 50 6.01 14.41 11.34
N GLU A 51 6.15 14.34 12.68
CA GLU A 51 6.23 15.52 13.53
C GLU A 51 7.52 16.32 13.30
N ALA A 52 8.66 15.63 13.17
CA ALA A 52 9.96 16.28 12.99
C ALA A 52 10.06 17.15 11.74
N VAL A 53 9.35 16.75 10.67
CA VAL A 53 9.32 17.51 9.40
C VAL A 53 8.04 18.31 9.21
N GLY A 54 7.12 18.29 10.18
CA GLY A 54 5.82 18.96 10.07
C GLY A 54 4.96 18.43 8.92
N TYR A 55 5.08 17.14 8.58
CA TYR A 55 4.35 16.55 7.45
C TYR A 55 2.84 16.55 7.73
N VAL A 56 2.06 16.92 6.72
CA VAL A 56 0.60 16.88 6.70
C VAL A 56 0.16 16.09 5.47
N GLY A 57 -0.63 15.05 5.68
CA GLY A 57 -1.09 14.15 4.63
C GLY A 57 -0.94 12.68 5.00
N LEU A 58 -1.16 11.81 4.02
CA LEU A 58 -0.89 10.38 4.14
C LEU A 58 0.50 10.05 3.62
N GLY A 59 1.13 9.07 4.23
CA GLY A 59 2.43 8.56 3.79
C GLY A 59 2.67 7.16 4.31
N THR A 60 3.73 6.54 3.82
CA THR A 60 4.15 5.22 4.26
C THR A 60 5.58 5.27 4.75
N CYS A 61 5.79 4.85 6.00
CA CYS A 61 7.12 4.61 6.56
C CYS A 61 7.49 3.15 6.35
N GLU A 62 8.60 2.90 5.70
CA GLU A 62 9.11 1.56 5.46
C GLU A 62 10.22 1.21 6.45
N PHE A 63 10.11 0.03 7.02
CA PHE A 63 11.06 -0.49 8.00
C PHE A 63 11.43 -1.93 7.68
N MET A 64 12.64 -2.32 8.06
CA MET A 64 13.03 -3.71 8.12
C MET A 64 12.92 -4.17 9.59
N VAL A 65 12.21 -5.27 9.80
CA VAL A 65 12.11 -5.92 11.11
C VAL A 65 12.80 -7.27 11.04
N THR A 66 13.75 -7.51 11.93
CA THR A 66 14.44 -8.81 12.00
C THR A 66 13.62 -9.81 12.81
N GLU A 67 13.96 -11.09 12.70
CA GLU A 67 13.35 -12.15 13.52
C GLU A 67 13.49 -11.91 15.03
N GLN A 68 14.54 -11.17 15.45
CA GLN A 68 14.74 -10.79 16.85
C GLN A 68 14.00 -9.53 17.26
N GLY A 69 13.12 -9.00 16.38
CA GLY A 69 12.33 -7.79 16.63
C GLY A 69 13.10 -6.47 16.56
N LYS A 70 14.31 -6.46 16.00
CA LYS A 70 15.03 -5.21 15.76
C LYS A 70 14.43 -4.49 14.55
N VAL A 71 14.20 -3.18 14.71
CA VAL A 71 13.60 -2.33 13.67
C VAL A 71 14.66 -1.41 13.09
N TYR A 72 14.75 -1.40 11.77
CA TYR A 72 15.62 -0.51 11.00
C TYR A 72 14.76 0.32 10.04
N PHE A 73 14.96 1.64 10.06
CA PHE A 73 14.31 2.53 9.13
C PHE A 73 14.90 2.38 7.72
N LEU A 74 14.04 2.34 6.71
CA LEU A 74 14.43 2.31 5.31
C LEU A 74 14.15 3.66 4.64
N GLU A 75 12.87 4.01 4.50
CA GLU A 75 12.46 5.24 3.82
C GLU A 75 11.06 5.70 4.23
N VAL A 76 10.70 6.92 3.84
CA VAL A 76 9.32 7.42 3.86
C VAL A 76 8.91 7.78 2.44
N ASN A 77 7.76 7.27 2.04
CA ASN A 77 7.07 7.70 0.83
C ASN A 77 5.94 8.67 1.24
N PRO A 78 6.10 10.00 1.05
CA PRO A 78 5.12 10.99 1.50
C PRO A 78 3.93 11.09 0.53
N ARG A 79 3.30 9.98 0.26
CA ARG A 79 2.18 9.80 -0.67
C ARG A 79 1.47 8.49 -0.42
N LEU A 80 0.28 8.34 -0.97
CA LEU A 80 -0.35 7.02 -1.12
C LEU A 80 0.51 6.13 -2.03
N GLN A 81 0.54 4.86 -1.72
CA GLN A 81 1.21 3.82 -2.51
C GLN A 81 0.18 2.93 -3.19
N VAL A 82 0.60 2.11 -4.14
CA VAL A 82 -0.27 1.15 -4.84
C VAL A 82 -1.00 0.26 -3.84
N GLU A 83 -0.27 -0.25 -2.87
CA GLU A 83 -0.74 -1.15 -1.82
C GLU A 83 -1.60 -0.50 -0.72
N HIS A 84 -2.13 0.72 -0.92
CA HIS A 84 -3.05 1.34 0.05
C HIS A 84 -4.35 0.55 0.19
N THR A 85 -4.75 -0.17 -0.85
CA THR A 85 -5.99 -0.94 -0.93
C THR A 85 -6.10 -1.99 0.18
N VAL A 86 -5.02 -2.72 0.49
CA VAL A 86 -5.06 -3.71 1.59
C VAL A 86 -5.27 -3.05 2.95
N SER A 87 -4.75 -1.83 3.14
CA SER A 87 -5.01 -1.08 4.37
C SER A 87 -6.45 -0.61 4.44
N GLU A 88 -7.05 -0.16 3.33
CA GLU A 88 -8.45 0.22 3.25
C GLU A 88 -9.39 -0.93 3.61
N GLU A 89 -9.12 -2.12 3.06
CA GLU A 89 -9.95 -3.32 3.32
C GLU A 89 -9.96 -3.71 4.81
N VAL A 90 -8.83 -3.59 5.51
CA VAL A 90 -8.78 -3.98 6.92
C VAL A 90 -9.21 -2.88 7.89
N CYS A 91 -9.05 -1.60 7.55
CA CYS A 91 -9.49 -0.49 8.42
C CYS A 91 -10.88 0.03 8.08
N GLY A 92 -11.44 -0.33 6.92
CA GLY A 92 -12.77 0.09 6.48
C GLY A 92 -12.89 1.57 6.11
N LEU A 93 -11.78 2.19 5.73
CA LEU A 93 -11.71 3.60 5.35
C LEU A 93 -11.23 3.76 3.90
N ASP A 94 -11.68 4.80 3.24
CA ASP A 94 -11.19 5.25 1.93
C ASP A 94 -10.01 6.22 2.17
N LEU A 95 -8.79 5.75 1.98
CA LEU A 95 -7.58 6.53 2.24
C LEU A 95 -7.37 7.65 1.22
N VAL A 96 -7.88 7.51 0.00
CA VAL A 96 -7.88 8.61 -0.97
C VAL A 96 -8.77 9.75 -0.47
N ARG A 97 -9.95 9.43 0.04
CA ARG A 97 -10.84 10.39 0.66
C ARG A 97 -10.22 11.04 1.90
N GLU A 98 -9.58 10.26 2.77
CA GLU A 98 -8.84 10.78 3.92
C GLU A 98 -7.78 11.80 3.50
N GLN A 99 -6.99 11.48 2.47
CA GLN A 99 -5.97 12.40 1.94
C GLN A 99 -6.59 13.71 1.44
N LEU A 100 -7.71 13.64 0.71
CA LEU A 100 -8.41 14.83 0.23
C LEU A 100 -9.03 15.63 1.38
N THR A 101 -9.55 14.96 2.40
CA THR A 101 -10.08 15.60 3.62
C THR A 101 -8.99 16.39 4.32
N ILE A 102 -7.82 15.79 4.54
CA ILE A 102 -6.67 16.46 5.16
C ILE A 102 -6.20 17.65 4.31
N ALA A 103 -6.11 17.47 2.99
CA ALA A 103 -5.68 18.53 2.07
C ALA A 103 -6.63 19.75 2.08
N ASN A 104 -7.90 19.52 2.37
CA ASN A 104 -8.90 20.59 2.54
C ASN A 104 -8.95 21.17 3.97
N GLY A 105 -8.00 20.81 4.85
CA GLY A 105 -7.93 21.29 6.23
C GLY A 105 -8.88 20.59 7.20
N GLY A 106 -9.47 19.46 6.78
CA GLY A 106 -10.30 18.63 7.66
C GLY A 106 -9.45 17.74 8.58
N GLU A 107 -10.13 17.13 9.55
CA GLU A 107 -9.52 16.20 10.50
C GLU A 107 -9.48 14.79 9.91
N LEU A 108 -8.40 14.07 10.18
CA LEU A 108 -8.30 12.65 9.82
C LEU A 108 -9.11 11.76 10.78
N THR A 109 -9.49 10.59 10.30
CA THR A 109 -10.18 9.59 11.12
C THR A 109 -9.16 8.86 11.99
N VAL A 110 -9.20 9.11 13.30
CA VAL A 110 -8.28 8.52 14.28
C VAL A 110 -8.72 7.10 14.68
N GLU A 111 -10.02 6.92 14.89
CA GLU A 111 -10.59 5.66 15.37
C GLU A 111 -11.02 4.78 14.19
N HIS A 112 -10.33 3.70 13.99
CA HIS A 112 -10.63 2.70 12.96
C HIS A 112 -10.18 1.32 13.42
N PRO A 113 -11.11 0.43 13.76
CA PRO A 113 -10.75 -0.93 14.16
C PRO A 113 -10.21 -1.72 12.98
N ILE A 114 -9.10 -2.39 13.16
CA ILE A 114 -8.58 -3.34 12.15
C ILE A 114 -9.41 -4.63 12.21
N ARG A 115 -9.91 -5.08 11.05
CA ARG A 115 -10.76 -6.27 10.92
C ARG A 115 -10.30 -7.14 9.77
N GLY A 116 -10.17 -8.44 10.06
CA GLY A 116 -9.82 -9.43 9.05
C GLY A 116 -8.39 -9.29 8.53
N HIS A 117 -8.21 -9.73 7.31
CA HIS A 117 -6.94 -9.80 6.60
C HIS A 117 -7.17 -9.48 5.13
N SER A 118 -6.21 -8.83 4.48
CA SER A 118 -6.28 -8.54 3.05
C SER A 118 -4.94 -8.80 2.38
N PHE A 119 -5.01 -9.30 1.15
CA PHE A 119 -3.84 -9.51 0.28
C PHE A 119 -4.03 -8.74 -1.01
N GLU A 120 -2.99 -8.07 -1.47
CA GLU A 120 -2.92 -7.49 -2.79
C GLU A 120 -1.96 -8.29 -3.65
N LEU A 121 -2.35 -8.52 -4.90
CA LEU A 121 -1.55 -9.19 -5.91
C LEU A 121 -1.44 -8.25 -7.10
N ARG A 122 -0.22 -7.88 -7.47
CA ARG A 122 0.01 -7.05 -8.66
C ARG A 122 0.03 -7.90 -9.92
N LEU A 123 -0.85 -7.58 -10.85
CA LEU A 123 -0.88 -8.22 -12.16
C LEU A 123 -0.11 -7.36 -13.16
N THR A 124 0.95 -7.93 -13.73
CA THR A 124 1.86 -7.24 -14.63
C THR A 124 1.89 -7.87 -16.01
N CYS A 125 2.01 -7.05 -17.06
CA CYS A 125 2.17 -7.50 -18.45
C CYS A 125 3.65 -7.81 -18.70
N GLU A 126 4.05 -9.06 -18.52
CA GLU A 126 5.43 -9.53 -18.63
C GLU A 126 5.50 -10.86 -19.41
N ASP A 127 6.61 -11.09 -20.08
CA ASP A 127 6.86 -12.31 -20.85
C ASP A 127 7.65 -13.33 -20.02
N PRO A 128 7.04 -14.43 -19.55
CA PRO A 128 7.74 -15.46 -18.79
C PRO A 128 8.87 -16.14 -19.56
N ALA A 129 8.74 -16.25 -20.88
CA ALA A 129 9.76 -16.88 -21.73
C ALA A 129 11.01 -16.01 -21.88
N LYS A 130 10.90 -14.71 -21.60
CA LYS A 130 11.98 -13.72 -21.64
C LYS A 130 12.36 -13.22 -20.26
N ASN A 131 12.38 -14.10 -19.29
CA ASN A 131 12.76 -13.77 -17.91
C ASN A 131 11.92 -12.62 -17.33
N LEU A 132 10.60 -12.64 -17.59
CA LEU A 132 9.64 -11.66 -17.09
C LEU A 132 10.03 -10.21 -17.44
N THR A 133 10.50 -10.00 -18.67
CA THR A 133 10.68 -8.64 -19.18
C THR A 133 9.30 -8.02 -19.50
N PRO A 134 9.13 -6.71 -19.29
CA PRO A 134 7.91 -6.02 -19.69
C PRO A 134 7.56 -6.33 -21.15
N SER A 135 6.30 -6.65 -21.37
CA SER A 135 5.75 -6.98 -22.68
C SER A 135 4.76 -5.91 -23.12
N SER A 136 4.52 -5.86 -24.42
CA SER A 136 3.52 -4.97 -25.01
C SER A 136 2.59 -5.77 -25.92
N GLY A 137 1.38 -5.28 -26.10
CA GLY A 137 0.39 -5.93 -26.96
C GLY A 137 -1.01 -5.46 -26.63
N THR A 138 -1.96 -5.95 -27.39
CA THR A 138 -3.38 -5.67 -27.18
C THR A 138 -4.00 -6.72 -26.31
N LEU A 139 -4.77 -6.31 -25.30
CA LEU A 139 -5.55 -7.17 -24.43
C LEU A 139 -6.76 -7.70 -25.21
N THR A 140 -6.64 -8.86 -25.83
CA THR A 140 -7.71 -9.46 -26.65
C THR A 140 -8.83 -10.07 -25.81
N ALA A 141 -8.57 -10.37 -24.55
CA ALA A 141 -9.55 -10.80 -23.57
C ALA A 141 -9.09 -10.41 -22.18
N LEU A 142 -9.97 -9.85 -21.38
CA LEU A 142 -9.71 -9.47 -19.99
C LEU A 142 -10.90 -9.86 -19.12
N ARG A 143 -10.67 -10.77 -18.18
CA ARG A 143 -11.71 -11.22 -17.24
C ARG A 143 -11.12 -11.16 -15.82
N TRP A 144 -11.50 -10.12 -15.11
CA TRP A 144 -11.14 -10.00 -13.71
C TRP A 144 -11.95 -10.96 -12.84
N PRO A 145 -11.36 -11.53 -11.80
CA PRO A 145 -12.10 -12.26 -10.79
C PRO A 145 -13.12 -11.33 -10.11
N SER A 146 -14.22 -11.91 -9.64
CA SER A 146 -15.26 -11.16 -8.93
C SER A 146 -15.93 -12.04 -7.88
N GLY A 147 -16.53 -11.41 -6.89
CA GLY A 147 -17.26 -12.09 -5.82
C GLY A 147 -17.00 -11.47 -4.45
N PRO A 148 -17.64 -11.99 -3.39
CA PRO A 148 -17.41 -11.49 -2.04
C PRO A 148 -15.93 -11.56 -1.63
N GLY A 149 -15.40 -10.43 -1.10
CA GLY A 149 -14.02 -10.35 -0.68
C GLY A 149 -13.00 -10.17 -1.81
N ILE A 150 -13.45 -9.93 -3.05
CA ILE A 150 -12.58 -9.62 -4.18
C ILE A 150 -12.79 -8.17 -4.58
N ARG A 151 -11.70 -7.41 -4.57
CA ARG A 151 -11.61 -6.06 -5.11
C ARG A 151 -10.62 -6.05 -6.26
N VAL A 152 -10.91 -5.28 -7.30
CA VAL A 152 -10.01 -5.09 -8.44
C VAL A 152 -9.87 -3.60 -8.71
N ASP A 153 -8.65 -3.13 -8.65
CA ASP A 153 -8.27 -1.77 -9.02
C ASP A 153 -7.40 -1.87 -10.29
N SER A 154 -7.94 -1.43 -11.43
CA SER A 154 -7.28 -1.59 -12.73
C SER A 154 -7.41 -0.34 -13.58
N GLY A 155 -6.36 -0.04 -14.32
CA GLY A 155 -6.32 1.05 -15.28
C GLY A 155 -6.50 0.60 -16.74
N VAL A 156 -6.82 -0.67 -16.99
CA VAL A 156 -6.91 -1.22 -18.34
C VAL A 156 -8.25 -1.90 -18.59
N LEU A 157 -8.67 -1.90 -19.85
CA LEU A 157 -9.86 -2.55 -20.36
C LEU A 157 -9.52 -3.55 -21.48
N GLU A 158 -10.44 -4.46 -21.78
CA GLU A 158 -10.34 -5.30 -22.96
C GLU A 158 -10.29 -4.44 -24.22
N GLY A 159 -9.35 -4.72 -25.12
CA GLY A 159 -9.06 -3.93 -26.29
C GLY A 159 -7.93 -2.91 -26.13
N ASP A 160 -7.53 -2.58 -24.91
CA ASP A 160 -6.42 -1.65 -24.68
C ASP A 160 -5.08 -2.24 -25.15
N THR A 161 -4.19 -1.35 -25.57
CA THR A 161 -2.82 -1.71 -25.93
C THR A 161 -1.86 -1.28 -24.82
N ILE A 162 -1.19 -2.28 -24.22
CA ILE A 162 -0.17 -2.06 -23.22
C ILE A 162 1.09 -1.51 -23.90
N SER A 163 1.58 -0.37 -23.39
CA SER A 163 2.76 0.30 -23.92
C SER A 163 4.00 -0.07 -23.11
N PRO A 164 5.13 -0.38 -23.78
CA PRO A 164 6.39 -0.65 -23.09
C PRO A 164 7.05 0.63 -22.53
N LYS A 165 6.44 1.80 -22.73
CA LYS A 165 6.95 3.10 -22.27
C LYS A 165 6.56 3.42 -20.81
N PHE A 166 5.66 2.65 -20.24
CA PHE A 166 5.14 2.81 -18.88
C PHE A 166 5.41 1.55 -18.06
N ASP A 167 5.04 1.61 -16.77
CA ASP A 167 5.05 0.44 -15.92
C ASP A 167 4.19 -0.69 -16.52
N SER A 168 4.60 -1.94 -16.30
CA SER A 168 3.89 -3.11 -16.83
C SER A 168 2.65 -3.49 -16.01
N MET A 169 2.38 -2.80 -14.90
CA MET A 169 1.25 -3.09 -14.01
C MET A 169 -0.08 -2.79 -14.72
N MET A 170 -1.00 -3.74 -14.63
CA MET A 170 -2.35 -3.66 -15.22
C MET A 170 -3.43 -3.52 -14.14
N GLY A 171 -3.19 -4.03 -12.96
CA GLY A 171 -4.10 -3.98 -11.82
C GLY A 171 -3.53 -4.72 -10.62
#